data_24ce880670ae39a578170ab7f25a6301
#
_entry.id   24ce880670ae39a578170ab7f25a6301
#
_cell.length_a   1.000
_cell.length_b   1.000
_cell.length_c   1.000
_cell.angle_alpha   90.00
_cell.angle_beta   90.00
_cell.angle_gamma   90.00
#
_symmetry.space_group_name_H-M   'P 1'
#
loop_
_entity.id
_entity.type
_entity.pdbx_description
1 polymer ?
#
loop_
_entity_poly.entity_id
_entity_poly.type
_entity_poly.pdbx_seq_one_letter_code
_entity_poly.pdbx_strand_id
1 'polypeptide(L)'
;MAETTNALAALSDSTAQLVERTARSIVAVHSGGRWPASGIHWRSGIVVTAEEVLERDENIRLTLPGGRLVEASLAGRDPTTDVAVLRFQPDGLPVAATTNAAPRAGDVVLAVGNHEGSSLAALGIVALAGGPWHSARGGTIDNFIRLDLALSPVGEGGALVGAHGQVMAMTVLGPRHRAIAIPASTIERAVDQLLARGQVFRGYLGAGLRPIGRERASGGSAGSADGRGVLVVSLDPDGPSRRAGLLLGDIVTAWNGKPIDRVREVMHLLGPESVGTTVDLGLTRGGSPAALKVVIGERPVK
;
A
#
# COMPACT_ATOMS: atom_id res chain seq x y z
N MET A 1 -48.04 9.63 -24.62
CA MET A 1 -47.02 10.63 -24.24
C MET A 1 -45.91 9.87 -23.56
N ALA A 2 -44.72 9.81 -24.19
CA ALA A 2 -43.57 9.19 -23.55
C ALA A 2 -43.14 10.09 -22.39
N GLU A 3 -43.15 9.55 -21.14
CA GLU A 3 -42.53 10.23 -20.02
C GLU A 3 -41.06 10.45 -20.35
N THR A 4 -40.68 11.71 -20.50
CA THR A 4 -39.27 12.08 -20.60
C THR A 4 -38.64 11.78 -19.26
N THR A 5 -38.04 10.58 -19.13
CA THR A 5 -37.34 10.19 -17.92
C THR A 5 -36.30 11.26 -17.62
N ASN A 6 -36.41 11.91 -16.45
CA ASN A 6 -35.44 12.91 -16.04
C ASN A 6 -34.09 12.21 -15.82
N ALA A 7 -33.14 12.41 -16.74
CA ALA A 7 -31.81 11.75 -16.70
C ALA A 7 -31.06 12.02 -15.38
N LEU A 8 -31.26 13.20 -14.78
CA LEU A 8 -30.67 13.51 -13.49
C LEU A 8 -31.28 12.69 -12.35
N ALA A 9 -32.60 12.48 -12.36
CA ALA A 9 -33.26 11.62 -11.38
C ALA A 9 -32.82 10.16 -11.53
N ALA A 10 -32.75 9.65 -12.77
CA ALA A 10 -32.27 8.28 -13.02
C ALA A 10 -30.80 8.08 -12.58
N LEU A 11 -29.94 9.07 -12.79
CA LEU A 11 -28.57 9.05 -12.29
C LEU A 11 -28.54 9.06 -10.75
N SER A 12 -29.32 9.93 -10.11
CA SER A 12 -29.45 10.01 -8.65
C SER A 12 -29.89 8.68 -8.05
N ASP A 13 -30.95 8.07 -8.59
CA ASP A 13 -31.47 6.80 -8.10
C ASP A 13 -30.46 5.66 -8.30
N SER A 14 -29.78 5.62 -9.45
CA SER A 14 -28.75 4.62 -9.73
C SER A 14 -27.57 4.73 -8.77
N THR A 15 -27.08 5.95 -8.49
CA THR A 15 -25.97 6.17 -7.55
C THR A 15 -26.38 5.83 -6.13
N ALA A 16 -27.58 6.23 -5.66
CA ALA A 16 -28.07 5.89 -4.34
C ALA A 16 -28.19 4.37 -4.15
N GLN A 17 -28.74 3.65 -5.14
CA GLN A 17 -28.83 2.19 -5.09
C GLN A 17 -27.44 1.51 -5.08
N LEU A 18 -26.46 2.04 -5.81
CA LEU A 18 -25.08 1.54 -5.77
C LEU A 18 -24.48 1.71 -4.37
N VAL A 19 -24.65 2.88 -3.76
CA VAL A 19 -24.21 3.16 -2.39
C VAL A 19 -24.87 2.20 -1.40
N GLU A 20 -26.19 2.06 -1.43
CA GLU A 20 -26.94 1.17 -0.52
C GLU A 20 -26.47 -0.29 -0.61
N ARG A 21 -26.25 -0.80 -1.82
CA ARG A 21 -25.77 -2.17 -2.02
C ARG A 21 -24.34 -2.35 -1.49
N THR A 22 -23.45 -1.42 -1.83
CA THR A 22 -22.05 -1.49 -1.40
C THR A 22 -21.90 -1.34 0.11
N ALA A 23 -22.63 -0.40 0.70
CA ALA A 23 -22.56 -0.08 2.12
C ALA A 23 -22.92 -1.28 3.03
N ARG A 24 -23.65 -2.27 2.51
CA ARG A 24 -23.96 -3.50 3.26
C ARG A 24 -22.72 -4.29 3.67
N SER A 25 -21.59 -4.11 2.95
CA SER A 25 -20.31 -4.77 3.22
C SER A 25 -19.22 -3.82 3.76
N ILE A 26 -19.60 -2.57 4.09
CA ILE A 26 -18.65 -1.56 4.59
C ILE A 26 -18.92 -1.32 6.08
N VAL A 27 -17.84 -1.35 6.86
CA VAL A 27 -17.88 -1.16 8.32
C VAL A 27 -17.13 0.11 8.71
N ALA A 28 -17.43 0.67 9.89
CA ALA A 28 -16.55 1.66 10.50
C ALA A 28 -15.52 0.95 11.39
N VAL A 29 -14.26 1.41 11.35
CA VAL A 29 -13.13 0.84 12.08
C VAL A 29 -12.70 1.80 13.18
N HIS A 30 -12.74 1.36 14.44
CA HIS A 30 -12.31 2.13 15.61
C HIS A 30 -11.01 1.53 16.15
N SER A 31 -9.92 2.25 16.02
CA SER A 31 -8.58 1.82 16.43
C SER A 31 -7.86 2.84 17.33
N GLY A 32 -8.61 3.71 18.02
CA GLY A 32 -8.08 4.70 18.95
C GLY A 32 -8.07 6.13 18.44
N GLY A 33 -8.27 6.36 17.15
CA GLY A 33 -8.39 7.69 16.55
C GLY A 33 -9.62 8.47 17.02
N ARG A 34 -9.60 9.78 16.80
CA ARG A 34 -10.73 10.66 17.12
C ARG A 34 -11.99 10.32 16.32
N TRP A 35 -11.80 9.87 15.07
CA TRP A 35 -12.87 9.50 14.15
C TRP A 35 -12.64 8.07 13.68
N PRO A 36 -13.70 7.28 13.47
CA PRO A 36 -13.55 5.98 12.84
C PRO A 36 -13.11 6.16 11.39
N ALA A 37 -12.35 5.19 10.90
CA ALA A 37 -12.10 5.02 9.47
C ALA A 37 -13.12 4.03 8.89
N SER A 38 -13.04 3.76 7.60
CA SER A 38 -13.85 2.72 6.95
C SER A 38 -13.08 1.42 6.77
N GLY A 39 -13.79 0.32 6.57
CA GLY A 39 -13.23 -0.98 6.22
C GLY A 39 -14.20 -1.77 5.34
N ILE A 40 -13.66 -2.65 4.53
CA ILE A 40 -14.39 -3.47 3.56
C ILE A 40 -14.43 -4.91 4.06
N HIS A 41 -15.61 -5.51 4.22
CA HIS A 41 -15.74 -6.94 4.47
C HIS A 41 -15.33 -7.73 3.22
N TRP A 42 -14.03 -8.07 3.17
CA TRP A 42 -13.34 -8.56 1.98
C TRP A 42 -13.55 -10.05 1.73
N ARG A 43 -13.48 -10.83 2.80
CA ARG A 43 -13.76 -12.29 2.84
C ARG A 43 -14.53 -12.59 4.11
N SER A 44 -15.16 -13.75 4.21
CA SER A 44 -15.90 -14.13 5.40
C SER A 44 -15.07 -14.00 6.68
N GLY A 45 -15.50 -13.13 7.60
CA GLY A 45 -14.79 -12.82 8.84
C GLY A 45 -13.51 -12.00 8.69
N ILE A 46 -13.27 -11.43 7.50
CA ILE A 46 -12.07 -10.64 7.19
C ILE A 46 -12.48 -9.25 6.71
N VAL A 47 -12.03 -8.23 7.42
CA VAL A 47 -12.14 -6.82 7.01
C VAL A 47 -10.77 -6.32 6.57
N VAL A 48 -10.74 -5.58 5.47
CA VAL A 48 -9.58 -4.83 4.99
C VAL A 48 -9.81 -3.34 5.24
N THR A 49 -8.79 -2.66 5.72
CA THR A 49 -8.77 -1.20 5.91
C THR A 49 -7.39 -0.65 5.53
N ALA A 50 -7.23 0.67 5.45
CA ALA A 50 -5.93 1.29 5.29
C ALA A 50 -5.06 1.05 6.54
N GLU A 51 -3.77 0.80 6.33
CA GLU A 51 -2.85 0.55 7.44
C GLU A 51 -2.61 1.80 8.28
N GLU A 52 -2.53 2.96 7.63
CA GLU A 52 -2.26 4.25 8.28
C GLU A 52 -3.37 4.71 9.23
N VAL A 53 -4.61 4.20 9.10
CA VAL A 53 -5.72 4.57 9.99
C VAL A 53 -5.71 3.79 11.31
N LEU A 54 -4.89 2.74 11.43
CA LEU A 54 -4.80 1.96 12.65
C LEU A 54 -3.79 2.57 13.62
N GLU A 55 -4.29 3.31 14.62
CA GLU A 55 -3.45 3.89 15.69
C GLU A 55 -3.01 2.85 16.73
N ARG A 56 -3.73 1.73 16.86
CA ARG A 56 -3.49 0.65 17.81
C ARG A 56 -3.65 -0.71 17.16
N ASP A 57 -2.94 -1.68 17.66
CA ASP A 57 -3.03 -3.09 17.25
C ASP A 57 -4.03 -3.89 18.10
N GLU A 58 -4.43 -3.34 19.23
CA GLU A 58 -5.33 -3.97 20.21
C GLU A 58 -6.60 -3.13 20.42
N ASN A 59 -7.65 -3.77 20.97
CA ASN A 59 -8.94 -3.13 21.27
C ASN A 59 -9.59 -2.50 20.04
N ILE A 60 -9.44 -3.13 18.89
CA ILE A 60 -10.08 -2.70 17.65
C ILE A 60 -11.54 -3.12 17.66
N ARG A 61 -12.43 -2.21 17.30
CA ARG A 61 -13.86 -2.47 17.20
C ARG A 61 -14.40 -2.05 15.85
N LEU A 62 -15.41 -2.74 15.37
CA LEU A 62 -16.10 -2.43 14.11
C LEU A 62 -17.54 -2.04 14.40
N THR A 63 -17.99 -0.93 13.80
CA THR A 63 -19.43 -0.66 13.72
C THR A 63 -19.94 -1.17 12.39
N LEU A 64 -20.84 -2.16 12.45
CA LEU A 64 -21.48 -2.74 11.28
C LEU A 64 -22.55 -1.79 10.71
N PRO A 65 -22.98 -1.97 9.45
CA PRO A 65 -24.16 -1.29 8.94
C PRO A 65 -25.35 -1.46 9.90
N GLY A 66 -26.04 -0.35 10.19
CA GLY A 66 -27.11 -0.32 11.19
C GLY A 66 -26.66 -0.09 12.64
N GLY A 67 -25.35 0.18 12.88
CA GLY A 67 -24.84 0.71 14.15
C GLY A 67 -24.43 -0.34 15.19
N ARG A 68 -24.50 -1.64 14.89
CA ARG A 68 -24.04 -2.68 15.82
C ARG A 68 -22.52 -2.69 15.95
N LEU A 69 -22.03 -2.64 17.19
CA LEU A 69 -20.61 -2.68 17.51
C LEU A 69 -20.16 -4.13 17.78
N VAL A 70 -19.06 -4.54 17.17
CA VAL A 70 -18.44 -5.86 17.37
C VAL A 70 -16.93 -5.72 17.59
N GLU A 71 -16.32 -6.68 18.28
CA GLU A 71 -14.87 -6.73 18.47
C GLU A 71 -14.17 -7.28 17.22
N ALA A 72 -12.96 -6.79 16.99
CA ALA A 72 -12.08 -7.29 15.94
C ALA A 72 -10.65 -7.41 16.47
N SER A 73 -9.89 -8.29 15.86
CA SER A 73 -8.46 -8.47 16.13
C SER A 73 -7.63 -8.24 14.88
N LEU A 74 -6.45 -7.67 15.05
CA LEU A 74 -5.51 -7.50 13.96
C LEU A 74 -4.97 -8.86 13.52
N ALA A 75 -5.16 -9.21 12.25
CA ALA A 75 -4.55 -10.39 11.65
C ALA A 75 -3.16 -10.09 11.07
N GLY A 76 -2.92 -8.84 10.71
CA GLY A 76 -1.64 -8.35 10.22
C GLY A 76 -1.79 -7.03 9.47
N ARG A 77 -0.65 -6.36 9.26
CA ARG A 77 -0.60 -5.08 8.55
C ARG A 77 0.61 -5.00 7.62
N ASP A 78 0.41 -4.38 6.48
CA ASP A 78 1.46 -4.10 5.49
C ASP A 78 1.59 -2.59 5.25
N PRO A 79 2.48 -1.91 5.98
CA PRO A 79 2.72 -0.48 5.79
C PRO A 79 3.20 -0.14 4.38
N THR A 80 3.67 -1.12 3.61
CA THR A 80 4.26 -0.86 2.31
C THR A 80 3.22 -0.71 1.20
N THR A 81 2.08 -1.38 1.33
CA THR A 81 0.94 -1.24 0.41
C THR A 81 -0.24 -0.51 1.03
N ASP A 82 -0.10 -0.08 2.31
CA ASP A 82 -1.15 0.56 3.09
C ASP A 82 -2.39 -0.33 3.25
N VAL A 83 -2.17 -1.62 3.56
CA VAL A 83 -3.24 -2.60 3.77
C VAL A 83 -3.13 -3.19 5.18
N ALA A 84 -4.22 -3.17 5.93
CA ALA A 84 -4.38 -3.91 7.17
C ALA A 84 -5.55 -4.88 7.09
N VAL A 85 -5.40 -6.02 7.77
CA VAL A 85 -6.37 -7.11 7.79
C VAL A 85 -6.84 -7.35 9.22
N LEU A 86 -8.15 -7.31 9.42
CA LEU A 86 -8.80 -7.54 10.70
C LEU A 86 -9.65 -8.80 10.65
N ARG A 87 -9.69 -9.57 11.74
CA ARG A 87 -10.58 -10.71 11.93
C ARG A 87 -11.74 -10.32 12.84
N PHE A 88 -12.96 -10.76 12.51
CA PHE A 88 -14.15 -10.54 13.32
C PHE A 88 -15.18 -11.65 13.10
N GLN A 89 -16.23 -11.66 13.90
CA GLN A 89 -17.37 -12.56 13.68
C GLN A 89 -18.39 -11.89 12.76
N PRO A 90 -18.59 -12.39 11.52
CA PRO A 90 -19.33 -11.67 10.49
C PRO A 90 -20.84 -11.61 10.70
N ASP A 91 -21.45 -12.53 11.49
CA ASP A 91 -22.86 -12.51 11.86
C ASP A 91 -23.83 -12.16 10.71
N GLY A 92 -23.62 -12.77 9.55
CA GLY A 92 -24.46 -12.54 8.37
C GLY A 92 -24.14 -11.28 7.57
N LEU A 93 -23.09 -10.51 7.92
CA LEU A 93 -22.64 -9.40 7.09
C LEU A 93 -22.20 -9.92 5.70
N PRO A 94 -22.72 -9.36 4.58
CA PRO A 94 -22.32 -9.82 3.26
C PRO A 94 -20.89 -9.44 2.94
N VAL A 95 -20.20 -10.32 2.20
CA VAL A 95 -18.86 -10.04 1.63
C VAL A 95 -19.01 -9.11 0.43
N ALA A 96 -18.08 -8.18 0.25
CA ALA A 96 -18.04 -7.27 -0.87
C ALA A 96 -17.82 -8.03 -2.21
N ALA A 97 -18.60 -7.69 -3.22
CA ALA A 97 -18.36 -8.18 -4.57
C ALA A 97 -17.16 -7.41 -5.18
N THR A 98 -16.04 -8.07 -5.36
CA THR A 98 -14.80 -7.47 -5.85
C THR A 98 -14.57 -7.70 -7.34
N THR A 99 -13.73 -6.87 -7.97
CA THR A 99 -13.24 -7.06 -9.35
C THR A 99 -11.79 -6.64 -9.48
N ASN A 100 -11.03 -7.36 -10.29
CA ASN A 100 -9.66 -7.01 -10.67
C ASN A 100 -9.59 -6.20 -11.99
N ALA A 101 -10.74 -5.77 -12.53
CA ALA A 101 -10.77 -4.92 -13.71
C ALA A 101 -10.06 -3.59 -13.41
N ALA A 102 -9.06 -3.26 -14.23
CA ALA A 102 -8.33 -2.01 -14.09
C ALA A 102 -9.23 -0.83 -14.50
N PRO A 103 -9.36 0.21 -13.65
CA PRO A 103 -10.11 1.39 -14.01
C PRO A 103 -9.39 2.21 -15.09
N ARG A 104 -10.14 3.00 -15.84
CA ARG A 104 -9.61 3.91 -16.86
C ARG A 104 -9.80 5.35 -16.42
N ALA A 105 -8.93 6.24 -16.86
CA ALA A 105 -9.14 7.66 -16.67
C ALA A 105 -10.48 8.10 -17.30
N GLY A 106 -11.28 8.84 -16.54
CA GLY A 106 -12.63 9.25 -16.90
C GLY A 106 -13.75 8.32 -16.44
N ASP A 107 -13.45 7.11 -15.94
CA ASP A 107 -14.49 6.24 -15.37
C ASP A 107 -15.12 6.93 -14.15
N VAL A 108 -16.48 6.94 -14.12
CA VAL A 108 -17.25 7.44 -12.97
C VAL A 108 -17.18 6.43 -11.85
N VAL A 109 -16.86 6.90 -10.65
CA VAL A 109 -16.66 6.08 -9.47
C VAL A 109 -17.32 6.67 -8.24
N LEU A 110 -17.65 5.79 -7.28
CA LEU A 110 -18.13 6.16 -5.95
C LEU A 110 -17.13 5.65 -4.90
N ALA A 111 -16.70 6.53 -4.02
CA ALA A 111 -16.07 6.14 -2.76
C ALA A 111 -17.18 5.89 -1.74
N VAL A 112 -17.25 4.70 -1.15
CA VAL A 112 -18.26 4.32 -0.16
C VAL A 112 -17.59 3.95 1.16
N GLY A 113 -17.93 4.66 2.20
CA GLY A 113 -17.46 4.47 3.57
C GLY A 113 -18.59 4.22 4.55
N ASN A 114 -18.24 4.08 5.83
CA ASN A 114 -19.18 3.93 6.93
C ASN A 114 -18.84 4.92 8.05
N HIS A 115 -19.82 5.72 8.46
CA HIS A 115 -19.71 6.62 9.61
C HIS A 115 -20.68 6.16 10.70
N GLU A 116 -20.18 5.46 11.71
CA GLU A 116 -20.97 4.99 12.87
C GLU A 116 -22.25 4.22 12.49
N GLY A 117 -22.16 3.38 11.45
CA GLY A 117 -23.30 2.58 10.96
C GLY A 117 -24.09 3.22 9.83
N SER A 118 -23.83 4.47 9.50
CA SER A 118 -24.44 5.20 8.38
C SER A 118 -23.53 5.18 7.15
N SER A 119 -24.10 5.10 5.96
CA SER A 119 -23.36 5.15 4.70
C SER A 119 -22.77 6.53 4.46
N LEU A 120 -21.51 6.58 4.07
CA LEU A 120 -20.83 7.75 3.56
C LEU A 120 -20.50 7.52 2.09
N ALA A 121 -20.73 8.50 1.22
CA ALA A 121 -20.40 8.38 -0.20
C ALA A 121 -19.88 9.67 -0.80
N ALA A 122 -18.95 9.54 -1.75
CA ALA A 122 -18.48 10.62 -2.60
C ALA A 122 -18.46 10.15 -4.05
N LEU A 123 -19.06 10.95 -4.94
CA LEU A 123 -19.05 10.72 -6.38
C LEU A 123 -17.87 11.46 -7.02
N GLY A 124 -17.19 10.84 -7.96
CA GLY A 124 -16.11 11.44 -8.71
C GLY A 124 -15.72 10.63 -9.93
N ILE A 125 -14.52 10.89 -10.41
CA ILE A 125 -13.92 10.18 -11.55
C ILE A 125 -12.53 9.67 -11.21
N VAL A 126 -12.10 8.67 -11.97
CA VAL A 126 -10.68 8.30 -12.04
C VAL A 126 -9.95 9.39 -12.83
N ALA A 127 -9.19 10.24 -12.13
CA ALA A 127 -8.47 11.34 -12.77
C ALA A 127 -7.18 10.88 -13.47
N LEU A 128 -6.58 9.79 -13.00
CA LEU A 128 -5.40 9.19 -13.60
C LEU A 128 -5.38 7.70 -13.29
N ALA A 129 -5.23 6.89 -14.33
CA ALA A 129 -4.97 5.46 -14.24
C ALA A 129 -3.59 5.18 -14.88
N GLY A 130 -2.69 4.55 -14.09
CA GLY A 130 -1.34 4.20 -14.51
C GLY A 130 -1.01 2.74 -14.27
N GLY A 131 0.15 2.30 -14.75
CA GLY A 131 0.66 0.96 -14.53
C GLY A 131 1.16 0.73 -13.09
N PRO A 132 1.86 -0.39 -12.84
CA PRO A 132 2.43 -0.71 -11.54
C PRO A 132 3.38 0.38 -11.04
N TRP A 133 3.35 0.62 -9.74
CA TRP A 133 4.21 1.60 -9.11
C TRP A 133 4.63 1.13 -7.71
N HIS A 134 5.59 1.85 -7.12
CA HIS A 134 6.04 1.56 -5.77
C HIS A 134 5.68 2.70 -4.83
N SER A 135 5.13 2.35 -3.68
CA SER A 135 4.89 3.30 -2.60
C SER A 135 6.20 3.91 -2.08
N ALA A 136 6.10 4.97 -1.29
CA ALA A 136 7.27 5.55 -0.63
C ALA A 136 7.97 4.56 0.32
N ARG A 137 7.23 3.59 0.86
CA ARG A 137 7.73 2.51 1.72
C ARG A 137 8.18 1.26 0.95
N GLY A 138 8.18 1.33 -0.39
CA GLY A 138 8.74 0.34 -1.31
C GLY A 138 7.82 -0.84 -1.66
N GLY A 139 6.57 -0.86 -1.23
CA GLY A 139 5.59 -1.88 -1.65
C GLY A 139 5.20 -1.72 -3.11
N THR A 140 5.03 -2.83 -3.82
CA THR A 140 4.53 -2.84 -5.20
C THR A 140 3.01 -2.76 -5.19
N ILE A 141 2.46 -1.77 -5.88
CA ILE A 141 1.03 -1.55 -6.08
C ILE A 141 0.75 -1.71 -7.57
N ASP A 142 -0.20 -2.57 -7.93
CA ASP A 142 -0.36 -3.08 -9.30
C ASP A 142 -0.80 -2.00 -10.30
N ASN A 143 -1.57 -1.01 -9.84
CA ASN A 143 -2.00 0.11 -10.67
C ASN A 143 -1.97 1.42 -9.87
N PHE A 144 -1.52 2.50 -10.50
CA PHE A 144 -1.65 3.82 -9.93
C PHE A 144 -3.04 4.40 -10.25
N ILE A 145 -3.86 4.60 -9.22
CA ILE A 145 -5.23 5.12 -9.36
C ILE A 145 -5.31 6.41 -8.56
N ARG A 146 -5.44 7.54 -9.25
CA ARG A 146 -5.71 8.84 -8.64
C ARG A 146 -7.14 9.24 -8.93
N LEU A 147 -7.82 9.71 -7.90
CA LEU A 147 -9.23 10.07 -7.94
C LEU A 147 -9.38 11.60 -7.93
N ASP A 148 -10.44 12.08 -8.59
CA ASP A 148 -10.96 13.43 -8.44
C ASP A 148 -12.31 13.34 -7.74
N LEU A 149 -12.27 13.31 -6.42
CA LEU A 149 -13.39 13.33 -5.50
C LEU A 149 -12.94 13.82 -4.12
N ALA A 150 -13.88 14.29 -3.33
CA ALA A 150 -13.65 14.67 -1.94
C ALA A 150 -13.66 13.41 -1.05
N LEU A 151 -12.48 12.98 -0.59
CA LEU A 151 -12.36 11.91 0.39
C LEU A 151 -12.16 12.52 1.78
N SER A 152 -13.06 12.20 2.71
CA SER A 152 -12.90 12.53 4.12
C SER A 152 -12.05 11.46 4.84
N PRO A 153 -11.41 11.78 5.98
CA PRO A 153 -10.68 10.77 6.78
C PRO A 153 -11.55 9.56 7.17
N VAL A 154 -12.85 9.76 7.40
CA VAL A 154 -13.80 8.67 7.71
C VAL A 154 -13.98 7.73 6.52
N GLY A 155 -13.85 8.21 5.29
CA GLY A 155 -13.94 7.43 4.08
C GLY A 155 -12.67 6.66 3.73
N GLU A 156 -11.57 6.90 4.44
CA GLU A 156 -10.30 6.19 4.24
C GLU A 156 -10.44 4.71 4.65
N GLY A 157 -9.92 3.80 3.85
CA GLY A 157 -10.14 2.36 4.01
C GLY A 157 -11.47 1.86 3.44
N GLY A 158 -12.31 2.76 2.88
CA GLY A 158 -13.58 2.44 2.24
C GLY A 158 -13.44 1.89 0.83
N ALA A 159 -14.55 1.51 0.23
CA ALA A 159 -14.59 0.90 -1.10
C ALA A 159 -14.63 1.95 -2.21
N LEU A 160 -13.84 1.74 -3.26
CA LEU A 160 -14.03 2.39 -4.56
C LEU A 160 -14.83 1.46 -5.47
N VAL A 161 -15.99 1.90 -5.93
CA VAL A 161 -16.85 1.13 -6.83
C VAL A 161 -17.08 1.86 -8.14
N GLY A 162 -17.12 1.12 -9.24
CA GLY A 162 -17.51 1.63 -10.54
C GLY A 162 -19.01 1.48 -10.81
N ALA A 163 -19.44 1.83 -12.01
CA ALA A 163 -20.82 1.81 -12.44
C ALA A 163 -21.51 0.44 -12.32
N HIS A 164 -20.75 -0.66 -12.31
CA HIS A 164 -21.28 -2.02 -12.16
C HIS A 164 -21.45 -2.47 -10.68
N GLY A 165 -21.07 -1.63 -9.72
CA GLY A 165 -21.26 -1.90 -8.28
C GLY A 165 -20.29 -2.91 -7.68
N GLN A 166 -19.20 -3.25 -8.39
CA GLN A 166 -18.12 -4.09 -7.85
C GLN A 166 -17.02 -3.22 -7.26
N VAL A 167 -16.48 -3.65 -6.12
CA VAL A 167 -15.33 -3.00 -5.47
C VAL A 167 -14.08 -3.28 -6.29
N MET A 168 -13.51 -2.24 -6.85
CA MET A 168 -12.29 -2.31 -7.66
C MET A 168 -11.03 -1.93 -6.89
N ALA A 169 -11.19 -1.20 -5.77
CA ALA A 169 -10.07 -0.72 -4.97
C ALA A 169 -10.54 -0.29 -3.57
N MET A 170 -9.60 -0.05 -2.67
CA MET A 170 -9.78 0.62 -1.38
C MET A 170 -9.32 2.08 -1.51
N THR A 171 -10.09 3.01 -0.97
CA THR A 171 -9.76 4.45 -0.98
C THR A 171 -8.80 4.81 0.15
N VAL A 172 -7.77 5.58 -0.14
CA VAL A 172 -6.78 6.08 0.82
C VAL A 172 -6.39 7.53 0.52
N LEU A 173 -5.87 8.23 1.54
CA LEU A 173 -5.34 9.58 1.42
C LEU A 173 -3.83 9.51 1.13
N GLY A 174 -3.44 9.81 -0.09
CA GLY A 174 -2.05 9.91 -0.49
C GLY A 174 -1.42 11.27 -0.14
N PRO A 175 -0.18 11.52 -0.61
CA PRO A 175 0.53 12.76 -0.35
C PRO A 175 -0.29 14.01 -0.69
N ARG A 176 -0.25 15.03 0.18
CA ARG A 176 -1.03 16.28 0.09
C ARG A 176 -2.54 16.05 0.13
N HIS A 177 -2.99 15.02 0.87
CA HIS A 177 -4.40 14.63 1.01
C HIS A 177 -5.13 14.39 -0.32
N ARG A 178 -4.41 13.93 -1.34
CA ARG A 178 -5.02 13.54 -2.61
C ARG A 178 -5.65 12.17 -2.48
N ALA A 179 -6.89 12.04 -2.91
CA ALA A 179 -7.54 10.73 -2.95
C ALA A 179 -6.84 9.83 -4.00
N ILE A 180 -6.36 8.69 -3.54
CA ILE A 180 -5.82 7.61 -4.36
C ILE A 180 -6.52 6.30 -3.97
N ALA A 181 -6.30 5.25 -4.73
CA ALA A 181 -6.88 3.96 -4.39
C ALA A 181 -5.88 2.82 -4.56
N ILE A 182 -5.96 1.84 -3.66
CA ILE A 182 -5.19 0.61 -3.69
C ILE A 182 -6.03 -0.44 -4.41
N PRO A 183 -5.59 -0.97 -5.58
CA PRO A 183 -6.39 -1.88 -6.39
C PRO A 183 -6.66 -3.21 -5.70
N ALA A 184 -7.79 -3.82 -6.03
CA ALA A 184 -8.24 -5.09 -5.45
C ALA A 184 -7.19 -6.21 -5.59
N SER A 185 -6.46 -6.28 -6.70
CA SER A 185 -5.39 -7.26 -6.91
C SER A 185 -4.23 -7.11 -5.91
N THR A 186 -3.85 -5.87 -5.58
CA THR A 186 -2.84 -5.60 -4.54
C THR A 186 -3.35 -5.99 -3.16
N ILE A 187 -4.61 -5.65 -2.85
CA ILE A 187 -5.25 -6.02 -1.58
C ILE A 187 -5.30 -7.54 -1.43
N GLU A 188 -5.74 -8.26 -2.46
CA GLU A 188 -5.87 -9.71 -2.43
C GLU A 188 -4.53 -10.39 -2.11
N ARG A 189 -3.46 -9.95 -2.79
CA ARG A 189 -2.08 -10.42 -2.53
C ARG A 189 -1.63 -10.12 -1.09
N ALA A 190 -1.91 -8.91 -0.58
CA ALA A 190 -1.58 -8.56 0.80
C ALA A 190 -2.38 -9.38 1.82
N VAL A 191 -3.69 -9.57 1.60
CA VAL A 191 -4.56 -10.39 2.44
C VAL A 191 -4.04 -11.83 2.54
N ASP A 192 -3.68 -12.46 1.41
CA ASP A 192 -3.13 -13.82 1.40
C ASP A 192 -1.86 -13.93 2.25
N GLN A 193 -0.94 -12.99 2.11
CA GLN A 193 0.31 -12.97 2.86
C GLN A 193 0.08 -12.69 4.35
N LEU A 194 -0.78 -11.74 4.68
CA LEU A 194 -1.08 -11.36 6.07
C LEU A 194 -1.83 -12.48 6.80
N LEU A 195 -2.79 -13.16 6.14
CA LEU A 195 -3.50 -14.29 6.74
C LEU A 195 -2.61 -15.53 6.95
N ALA A 196 -1.65 -15.75 6.05
CA ALA A 196 -0.75 -16.90 6.13
C ALA A 196 0.36 -16.71 7.18
N ARG A 197 0.83 -15.48 7.40
CA ARG A 197 2.09 -15.22 8.13
C ARG A 197 2.01 -14.08 9.14
N GLY A 198 0.88 -13.36 9.24
CA GLY A 198 0.69 -12.20 10.13
C GLY A 198 1.41 -10.92 9.65
N GLN A 199 2.29 -11.05 8.66
CA GLN A 199 3.07 -9.92 8.12
C GLN A 199 3.47 -10.16 6.66
N VAL A 200 3.77 -9.09 5.96
CA VAL A 200 4.40 -9.16 4.64
C VAL A 200 5.91 -9.14 4.82
N PHE A 201 6.55 -10.25 4.51
CA PHE A 201 8.00 -10.36 4.56
C PHE A 201 8.62 -9.51 3.46
N ARG A 202 9.74 -8.89 3.78
CA ARG A 202 10.55 -8.13 2.83
C ARG A 202 12.01 -8.54 2.91
N GLY A 203 12.67 -8.43 1.79
CA GLY A 203 14.10 -8.58 1.74
C GLY A 203 14.78 -7.58 2.67
N TYR A 204 15.83 -8.03 3.31
CA TYR A 204 16.63 -7.27 4.25
C TYR A 204 18.10 -7.35 3.87
N LEU A 205 18.68 -6.21 3.58
CA LEU A 205 20.11 -6.10 3.30
C LEU A 205 20.94 -5.93 4.58
N GLY A 206 20.35 -5.35 5.64
CA GLY A 206 21.05 -5.05 6.88
C GLY A 206 22.06 -3.91 6.75
N ALA A 207 21.82 -2.97 5.83
CA ALA A 207 22.65 -1.82 5.59
C ALA A 207 21.83 -0.54 5.50
N GLY A 208 22.26 0.52 6.17
CA GLY A 208 21.76 1.87 5.95
C GLY A 208 22.49 2.50 4.75
N LEU A 209 21.68 2.98 3.81
CA LEU A 209 22.18 3.52 2.55
C LEU A 209 21.85 5.00 2.42
N ARG A 210 22.76 5.77 1.83
CA ARG A 210 22.57 7.18 1.55
C ARG A 210 22.89 7.48 0.08
N PRO A 211 22.10 8.34 -0.60
CA PRO A 211 22.48 8.75 -1.95
C PRO A 211 23.81 9.53 -1.88
N ILE A 212 24.69 9.28 -2.83
CA ILE A 212 25.86 10.14 -3.04
C ILE A 212 25.34 11.39 -3.72
N GLY A 213 25.43 12.55 -3.04
CA GLY A 213 25.01 13.82 -3.63
C GLY A 213 25.83 14.10 -4.89
N ARG A 214 25.18 14.57 -5.94
CA ARG A 214 25.84 15.25 -7.05
C ARG A 214 26.33 16.61 -6.52
N GLU A 215 27.31 16.64 -5.65
CA GLU A 215 28.08 17.84 -5.47
C GLU A 215 28.88 18.02 -6.77
N ARG A 216 28.59 19.13 -7.44
CA ARG A 216 29.41 19.60 -8.56
C ARG A 216 30.86 19.50 -8.13
N ALA A 217 31.63 18.70 -8.85
CA ALA A 217 33.06 18.61 -8.67
C ALA A 217 33.69 19.99 -8.88
N SER A 218 33.87 20.72 -7.78
CA SER A 218 34.86 21.75 -7.64
C SER A 218 35.82 21.29 -6.54
N GLY A 219 36.80 20.47 -6.94
CA GLY A 219 38.03 20.20 -6.22
C GLY A 219 37.92 19.34 -4.97
N GLY A 220 38.12 18.02 -5.09
CA GLY A 220 38.37 17.17 -3.92
C GLY A 220 38.03 15.71 -4.17
N SER A 221 39.05 14.88 -4.20
CA SER A 221 39.09 13.43 -4.45
C SER A 221 38.16 12.56 -3.63
N ALA A 222 37.84 11.41 -4.24
CA ALA A 222 37.25 10.18 -3.70
C ALA A 222 35.72 10.05 -3.81
N GLY A 223 35.22 9.91 -5.04
CA GLY A 223 33.98 9.25 -5.39
C GLY A 223 34.20 8.33 -6.58
N SER A 224 33.40 7.32 -6.83
CA SER A 224 33.45 6.55 -8.07
C SER A 224 33.60 7.50 -9.27
N ALA A 225 34.36 7.13 -10.28
CA ALA A 225 34.71 7.97 -11.43
C ALA A 225 33.50 8.65 -12.12
N ASP A 226 32.25 8.19 -11.85
CA ASP A 226 30.99 8.71 -12.39
C ASP A 226 30.07 9.37 -11.35
N GLY A 227 30.42 9.42 -10.05
CA GLY A 227 29.54 9.97 -8.99
C GLY A 227 28.21 9.25 -8.83
N ARG A 228 28.12 7.98 -9.22
CA ARG A 228 26.92 7.14 -9.17
C ARG A 228 27.01 6.11 -8.07
N GLY A 229 25.87 5.76 -7.46
CA GLY A 229 25.76 4.74 -6.45
C GLY A 229 25.16 5.21 -5.13
N VAL A 230 25.10 4.31 -4.17
CA VAL A 230 24.59 4.56 -2.81
C VAL A 230 25.65 4.19 -1.77
N LEU A 231 25.93 5.11 -0.87
CA LEU A 231 26.92 4.98 0.19
C LEU A 231 26.37 4.16 1.36
N VAL A 232 27.15 3.20 1.84
CA VAL A 232 26.87 2.44 3.07
C VAL A 232 27.27 3.27 4.28
N VAL A 233 26.28 3.71 5.07
CA VAL A 233 26.48 4.59 6.23
C VAL A 233 26.27 3.88 7.56
N SER A 234 25.61 2.73 7.58
CA SER A 234 25.47 1.86 8.75
C SER A 234 25.32 0.41 8.33
N LEU A 235 25.68 -0.50 9.22
CA LEU A 235 25.51 -1.95 9.04
C LEU A 235 24.94 -2.53 10.32
N ASP A 236 23.93 -3.38 10.16
CA ASP A 236 23.44 -4.24 11.24
C ASP A 236 24.54 -5.26 11.58
N PRO A 237 24.98 -5.36 12.86
CA PRO A 237 25.98 -6.31 13.28
C PRO A 237 25.70 -7.76 12.88
N ASP A 238 24.42 -8.16 12.95
CA ASP A 238 23.94 -9.49 12.62
C ASP A 238 23.29 -9.56 11.22
N GLY A 239 23.41 -8.49 10.46
CA GLY A 239 22.78 -8.34 9.15
C GLY A 239 23.46 -9.15 8.04
N PRO A 240 22.71 -9.48 6.98
CA PRO A 240 23.22 -10.26 5.86
C PRO A 240 24.40 -9.58 5.14
N SER A 241 24.37 -8.26 4.96
CA SER A 241 25.45 -7.50 4.32
C SER A 241 26.75 -7.59 5.10
N ARG A 242 26.68 -7.48 6.44
CA ARG A 242 27.88 -7.58 7.28
C ARG A 242 28.48 -8.98 7.22
N ARG A 243 27.65 -10.02 7.29
CA ARG A 243 28.11 -11.42 7.13
C ARG A 243 28.77 -11.67 5.78
N ALA A 244 28.29 -10.99 4.74
CA ALA A 244 28.85 -11.08 3.39
C ALA A 244 30.13 -10.25 3.20
N GLY A 245 30.52 -9.40 4.17
CA GLY A 245 31.74 -8.60 4.10
C GLY A 245 31.55 -7.20 3.50
N LEU A 246 30.33 -6.65 3.48
CA LEU A 246 30.08 -5.24 3.18
C LEU A 246 30.65 -4.38 4.32
N LEU A 247 31.27 -3.25 3.98
CA LEU A 247 31.92 -2.35 4.93
C LEU A 247 31.27 -0.96 4.90
N LEU A 248 31.39 -0.24 6.02
CA LEU A 248 31.07 1.18 6.06
C LEU A 248 31.96 1.94 5.08
N GLY A 249 31.36 2.86 4.32
CA GLY A 249 32.08 3.61 3.30
C GLY A 249 32.11 2.94 1.93
N ASP A 250 31.66 1.69 1.78
CA ASP A 250 31.45 1.09 0.47
C ASP A 250 30.38 1.86 -0.30
N ILE A 251 30.56 1.95 -1.60
CA ILE A 251 29.56 2.53 -2.51
C ILE A 251 28.98 1.39 -3.34
N VAL A 252 27.70 1.09 -3.16
CA VAL A 252 27.00 0.11 -4.00
C VAL A 252 26.67 0.78 -5.33
N THR A 253 27.22 0.24 -6.41
CA THR A 253 27.09 0.78 -7.77
C THR A 253 26.24 -0.09 -8.70
N ALA A 254 26.07 -1.37 -8.37
CA ALA A 254 25.27 -2.28 -9.17
C ALA A 254 24.60 -3.38 -8.32
N TRP A 255 23.50 -3.92 -8.81
CA TRP A 255 22.74 -5.04 -8.26
C TRP A 255 22.46 -6.05 -9.38
N ASN A 256 23.03 -7.25 -9.28
CA ASN A 256 22.96 -8.26 -10.35
C ASN A 256 23.32 -7.68 -11.73
N GLY A 257 24.38 -6.89 -11.78
CA GLY A 257 24.87 -6.24 -13.00
C GLY A 257 24.07 -5.01 -13.47
N LYS A 258 22.94 -4.68 -12.85
CA LYS A 258 22.16 -3.47 -13.16
C LYS A 258 22.68 -2.29 -12.33
N PRO A 259 22.99 -1.13 -12.95
CA PRO A 259 23.42 0.05 -12.22
C PRO A 259 22.43 0.50 -11.17
N ILE A 260 22.93 0.95 -10.01
CA ILE A 260 22.16 1.54 -8.91
C ILE A 260 22.65 2.97 -8.69
N ASP A 261 21.73 3.92 -8.76
CA ASP A 261 22.01 5.34 -8.54
C ASP A 261 21.29 5.90 -7.30
N ARG A 262 20.23 5.22 -6.85
CA ARG A 262 19.33 5.73 -5.79
C ARG A 262 19.00 4.65 -4.77
N VAL A 263 18.91 5.06 -3.49
CA VAL A 263 18.45 4.17 -2.40
C VAL A 263 17.09 3.54 -2.70
N ARG A 264 16.20 4.29 -3.33
CA ARG A 264 14.86 3.81 -3.71
C ARG A 264 14.91 2.58 -4.62
N GLU A 265 15.89 2.50 -5.54
CA GLU A 265 16.07 1.34 -6.42
C GLU A 265 16.43 0.09 -5.63
N VAL A 266 17.33 0.21 -4.64
CA VAL A 266 17.65 -0.91 -3.74
C VAL A 266 16.41 -1.32 -2.93
N MET A 267 15.62 -0.37 -2.43
CA MET A 267 14.40 -0.68 -1.68
C MET A 267 13.36 -1.42 -2.53
N HIS A 268 13.27 -1.14 -3.83
CA HIS A 268 12.39 -1.86 -4.75
C HIS A 268 12.85 -3.29 -4.99
N LEU A 269 14.17 -3.52 -5.04
CA LEU A 269 14.76 -4.85 -5.24
C LEU A 269 14.68 -5.75 -3.98
N LEU A 270 14.35 -5.17 -2.82
CA LEU A 270 14.12 -5.85 -1.56
C LEU A 270 12.64 -6.20 -1.34
N GLY A 271 11.94 -6.65 -2.39
CA GLY A 271 10.58 -7.18 -2.31
C GLY A 271 10.50 -8.51 -1.56
N PRO A 272 9.27 -9.02 -1.30
CA PRO A 272 9.08 -10.31 -0.63
C PRO A 272 9.79 -11.48 -1.32
N GLU A 273 9.83 -11.44 -2.65
CA GLU A 273 10.46 -12.46 -3.51
C GLU A 273 11.99 -12.47 -3.42
N SER A 274 12.59 -11.43 -2.85
CA SER A 274 14.05 -11.35 -2.71
C SER A 274 14.59 -12.12 -1.51
N VAL A 275 13.74 -12.46 -0.53
CA VAL A 275 14.15 -13.18 0.69
C VAL A 275 14.76 -14.53 0.35
N GLY A 276 15.96 -14.80 0.88
CA GLY A 276 16.71 -16.02 0.60
C GLY A 276 17.44 -16.07 -0.74
N THR A 277 17.24 -15.10 -1.63
CA THR A 277 17.97 -15.04 -2.90
C THR A 277 19.39 -14.51 -2.69
N THR A 278 20.33 -15.01 -3.50
CA THR A 278 21.70 -14.48 -3.56
C THR A 278 21.77 -13.40 -4.62
N VAL A 279 22.30 -12.24 -4.26
CA VAL A 279 22.50 -11.12 -5.18
C VAL A 279 23.98 -10.77 -5.30
N ASP A 280 24.39 -10.39 -6.52
CA ASP A 280 25.72 -9.88 -6.80
C ASP A 280 25.70 -8.34 -6.69
N LEU A 281 26.38 -7.80 -5.67
CA LEU A 281 26.56 -6.36 -5.50
C LEU A 281 27.87 -5.93 -6.15
N GLY A 282 27.78 -5.01 -7.11
CA GLY A 282 28.93 -4.24 -7.58
C GLY A 282 29.20 -3.11 -6.60
N LEU A 283 30.46 -2.94 -6.23
CA LEU A 283 30.89 -1.96 -5.22
C LEU A 283 32.04 -1.11 -5.73
N THR A 284 32.19 0.08 -5.15
CA THR A 284 33.47 0.80 -5.11
C THR A 284 33.93 0.85 -3.65
N ARG A 285 35.12 0.31 -3.37
CA ARG A 285 35.76 0.27 -2.06
C ARG A 285 37.13 0.95 -2.12
N GLY A 286 37.31 2.02 -1.35
CA GLY A 286 38.58 2.77 -1.38
C GLY A 286 38.99 3.27 -2.78
N GLY A 287 38.01 3.59 -3.63
CA GLY A 287 38.24 4.03 -5.02
C GLY A 287 38.41 2.91 -6.04
N SER A 288 38.49 1.64 -5.63
CA SER A 288 38.66 0.49 -6.51
C SER A 288 37.35 -0.32 -6.67
N PRO A 289 37.07 -0.89 -7.87
CA PRO A 289 35.92 -1.73 -8.07
C PRO A 289 36.05 -3.04 -7.28
N ALA A 290 34.96 -3.49 -6.69
CA ALA A 290 34.86 -4.74 -5.98
C ALA A 290 33.46 -5.38 -6.23
N ALA A 291 33.35 -6.66 -5.96
CA ALA A 291 32.06 -7.38 -6.03
C ALA A 291 31.85 -8.23 -4.77
N LEU A 292 30.60 -8.38 -4.40
CA LEU A 292 30.22 -9.10 -3.19
C LEU A 292 28.92 -9.88 -3.42
N LYS A 293 28.87 -11.14 -2.99
CA LYS A 293 27.64 -11.93 -2.98
C LYS A 293 26.96 -11.83 -1.63
N VAL A 294 25.71 -11.40 -1.64
CA VAL A 294 24.90 -11.25 -0.42
C VAL A 294 23.65 -12.12 -0.54
N VAL A 295 23.41 -12.97 0.45
CA VAL A 295 22.11 -13.65 0.60
C VAL A 295 21.17 -12.68 1.30
N ILE A 296 20.10 -12.28 0.63
CA ILE A 296 19.12 -11.36 1.18
C ILE A 296 18.39 -12.04 2.35
N GLY A 297 18.46 -11.43 3.52
CA GLY A 297 17.75 -11.90 4.71
C GLY A 297 16.28 -11.49 4.69
N GLU A 298 15.57 -11.94 5.71
CA GLU A 298 14.24 -11.45 6.04
C GLU A 298 14.37 -10.24 6.99
N ARG A 299 13.55 -9.21 6.78
CA ARG A 299 13.57 -8.01 7.62
C ARG A 299 13.08 -8.36 9.03
N PRO A 300 13.87 -8.10 10.09
CA PRO A 300 13.42 -8.32 11.46
C PRO A 300 12.19 -7.51 11.79
N VAL A 301 11.25 -8.11 12.50
CA VAL A 301 10.12 -7.42 13.15
C VAL A 301 10.70 -6.61 14.31
N LYS A 302 10.40 -5.33 14.38
CA LYS A 302 10.75 -4.50 15.54
C LYS A 302 9.64 -4.52 16.55
#